data_f1eee9f1a8a98d281427ecac7c0a6c3d
#
_entry.id   f1eee9f1a8a98d281427ecac7c0a6c3d
#
_cell.length_a   1.000
_cell.length_b   1.000
_cell.length_c   1.000
_cell.angle_alpha   90.00
_cell.angle_beta   90.00
_cell.angle_gamma   90.00
#
_symmetry.space_group_name_H-M   'P 1'
#
loop_
_entity.id
_entity.type
_entity.pdbx_description
1 polymer ?
#
loop_
_entity_poly.entity_id
_entity_poly.type
_entity_poly.pdbx_seq_one_letter_code
_entity_poly.pdbx_strand_id
1 'polypeptide(L)'
;MTMSADSVKQKFWSALQFGRALRFVWQSAKGWTLANAVLLVLQGVLPLLPLYLMKLIVDAVTAGLAAPEKAGAIRQTVLLVALMGAVTLVSILIRSIAGLVGEAQGQAVTDHMSDVLHAKSIEVDLEYYESAQYYDTLHRAQREAPFRPTHLVNGLAQIGQNGISLLAMAGLLISFNWILAAILFV
;
A
#
# COMPACT_ATOMS: atom_id res chain seq x y z
N MET A 1 35.24 -5.34 -8.44
CA MET A 1 33.85 -4.90 -8.23
C MET A 1 33.67 -4.69 -6.72
N THR A 2 34.23 -3.59 -6.21
CA THR A 2 34.28 -3.25 -4.76
C THR A 2 33.01 -2.51 -4.42
N MET A 3 32.06 -3.18 -3.78
CA MET A 3 30.94 -2.49 -3.13
C MET A 3 31.52 -1.61 -2.03
N SER A 4 31.49 -0.28 -2.28
CA SER A 4 32.00 0.74 -1.38
C SER A 4 31.30 0.65 -0.01
N ALA A 5 32.08 0.70 1.07
CA ALA A 5 31.63 0.72 2.45
C ALA A 5 30.61 1.86 2.71
N ASP A 6 30.63 2.90 1.87
CA ASP A 6 29.69 4.03 1.91
C ASP A 6 28.26 3.62 1.52
N SER A 7 28.08 2.66 0.58
CA SER A 7 26.76 2.18 0.19
C SER A 7 26.07 1.37 1.30
N VAL A 8 26.84 0.64 2.10
CA VAL A 8 26.35 -0.13 3.24
C VAL A 8 25.99 0.81 4.40
N LYS A 9 26.84 1.81 4.67
CA LYS A 9 26.54 2.85 5.67
C LYS A 9 25.27 3.64 5.31
N GLN A 10 25.12 4.01 4.05
CA GLN A 10 23.96 4.76 3.58
C GLN A 10 22.66 3.94 3.69
N LYS A 11 22.71 2.64 3.38
CA LYS A 11 21.58 1.70 3.60
C LYS A 11 21.26 1.51 5.09
N PHE A 12 22.26 1.48 5.95
CA PHE A 12 22.07 1.34 7.40
C PHE A 12 21.45 2.60 8.02
N TRP A 13 21.88 3.79 7.57
CA TRP A 13 21.30 5.06 7.99
C TRP A 13 19.87 5.25 7.50
N SER A 14 19.57 4.83 6.27
CA SER A 14 18.20 4.85 5.76
C SER A 14 17.30 3.89 6.54
N ALA A 15 17.74 2.68 6.86
CA ALA A 15 16.97 1.72 7.67
C ALA A 15 16.67 2.25 9.10
N LEU A 16 17.62 2.95 9.71
CA LEU A 16 17.41 3.60 11.02
C LEU A 16 16.40 4.76 10.95
N GLN A 17 16.41 5.52 9.86
CA GLN A 17 15.44 6.60 9.63
C GLN A 17 14.03 6.02 9.38
N PHE A 18 13.91 4.92 8.66
CA PHE A 18 12.65 4.21 8.47
C PHE A 18 12.04 3.70 9.78
N GLY A 19 12.86 3.10 10.64
CA GLY A 19 12.39 2.63 11.95
C GLY A 19 11.85 3.75 12.83
N ARG A 20 12.49 4.94 12.80
CA ARG A 20 12.00 6.12 13.52
C ARG A 20 10.70 6.66 12.92
N ALA A 21 10.60 6.76 11.60
CA ALA A 21 9.40 7.22 10.92
C ALA A 21 8.21 6.28 11.21
N LEU A 22 8.43 4.96 11.11
CA LEU A 22 7.40 3.97 11.39
C LEU A 22 6.94 4.03 12.86
N ARG A 23 7.88 4.16 13.80
CA ARG A 23 7.58 4.31 15.22
C ARG A 23 6.81 5.59 15.50
N PHE A 24 7.18 6.68 14.85
CA PHE A 24 6.49 7.96 14.98
C PHE A 24 5.05 7.87 14.47
N VAL A 25 4.82 7.33 13.28
CA VAL A 25 3.48 7.12 12.71
C VAL A 25 2.65 6.17 13.60
N TRP A 26 3.27 5.11 14.11
CA TRP A 26 2.60 4.21 15.05
C TRP A 26 2.18 4.91 16.33
N GLN A 27 3.02 5.77 16.90
CA GLN A 27 2.71 6.51 18.13
C GLN A 27 1.64 7.58 17.91
N SER A 28 1.66 8.24 16.75
CA SER A 28 0.72 9.31 16.41
C SER A 28 -0.70 8.81 16.13
N ALA A 29 -0.84 7.64 15.49
CA ALA A 29 -2.11 7.18 14.94
C ALA A 29 -2.27 5.66 14.96
N LYS A 30 -2.16 5.01 16.14
CA LYS A 30 -2.18 3.53 16.29
C LYS A 30 -3.36 2.86 15.60
N GLY A 31 -4.58 3.37 15.81
CA GLY A 31 -5.80 2.80 15.24
C GLY A 31 -5.83 2.89 13.71
N TRP A 32 -5.49 4.04 13.18
CA TRP A 32 -5.43 4.26 11.73
C TRP A 32 -4.33 3.45 11.06
N THR A 33 -3.19 3.30 11.73
CA THR A 33 -2.07 2.49 11.21
C THR A 33 -2.43 1.01 11.12
N LEU A 34 -3.13 0.48 12.12
CA LEU A 34 -3.60 -0.91 12.12
C LEU A 34 -4.67 -1.11 11.03
N ALA A 35 -5.65 -0.20 10.94
CA ALA A 35 -6.67 -0.26 9.90
C ALA A 35 -6.05 -0.21 8.49
N ASN A 36 -5.08 0.69 8.27
CA ASN A 36 -4.38 0.80 7.00
C ASN A 36 -3.58 -0.48 6.67
N ALA A 37 -2.90 -1.08 7.65
CA ALA A 37 -2.18 -2.33 7.46
C ALA A 37 -3.11 -3.49 7.04
N VAL A 38 -4.27 -3.62 7.67
CA VAL A 38 -5.28 -4.63 7.29
C VAL A 38 -5.79 -4.38 5.87
N LEU A 39 -6.15 -3.14 5.55
CA LEU A 39 -6.62 -2.76 4.22
C LEU A 39 -5.57 -2.98 3.15
N LEU A 40 -4.28 -2.77 3.45
CA LEU A 40 -3.15 -3.02 2.57
C LEU A 40 -3.05 -4.50 2.20
N VAL A 41 -3.17 -5.41 3.18
CA VAL A 41 -3.18 -6.85 2.93
C VAL A 41 -4.38 -7.24 2.07
N LEU A 42 -5.56 -6.73 2.40
CA LEU A 42 -6.77 -6.96 1.61
C LEU A 42 -6.60 -6.51 0.16
N GLN A 43 -6.07 -5.30 -0.07
CA GLN A 43 -5.81 -4.78 -1.42
C GLN A 43 -4.75 -5.58 -2.17
N GLY A 44 -3.78 -6.17 -1.48
CA GLY A 44 -2.76 -7.03 -2.09
C GLY A 44 -3.33 -8.36 -2.59
N VAL A 45 -4.30 -8.92 -1.89
CA VAL A 45 -4.92 -10.22 -2.20
C VAL A 45 -6.14 -10.09 -3.13
N LEU A 46 -6.89 -9.01 -3.02
CA LEU A 46 -8.14 -8.80 -3.76
C LEU A 46 -8.02 -8.97 -5.29
N PRO A 47 -6.94 -8.53 -5.96
CA PRO A 47 -6.79 -8.69 -7.41
C PRO A 47 -6.77 -10.13 -7.89
N LEU A 48 -6.52 -11.10 -7.01
CA LEU A 48 -6.53 -12.53 -7.36
C LEU A 48 -7.93 -13.05 -7.66
N LEU A 49 -8.95 -12.54 -6.96
CA LEU A 49 -10.32 -13.00 -7.11
C LEU A 49 -10.87 -12.81 -8.53
N PRO A 50 -10.78 -11.62 -9.16
CA PRO A 50 -11.17 -11.42 -10.54
C PRO A 50 -10.39 -12.30 -11.52
N LEU A 51 -9.08 -12.50 -11.30
CA LEU A 51 -8.25 -13.35 -12.15
C LEU A 51 -8.70 -14.80 -12.09
N TYR A 52 -8.99 -15.31 -10.90
CA TYR A 52 -9.51 -16.68 -10.72
C TYR A 52 -10.92 -16.85 -11.32
N LEU A 53 -11.79 -15.85 -11.12
CA LEU A 53 -13.14 -15.85 -11.70
C LEU A 53 -13.10 -15.80 -13.23
N MET A 54 -12.15 -15.05 -13.80
CA MET A 54 -11.96 -15.00 -15.26
C MET A 54 -11.64 -16.38 -15.83
N LYS A 55 -10.78 -17.16 -15.14
CA LYS A 55 -10.53 -18.55 -15.52
C LYS A 55 -11.82 -19.37 -15.49
N LEU A 56 -12.57 -19.32 -14.39
CA LEU A 56 -13.82 -20.08 -14.25
C LEU A 56 -14.85 -19.70 -15.32
N ILE A 57 -14.93 -18.44 -15.71
CA ILE A 57 -15.80 -17.97 -16.79
C ILE A 57 -15.37 -18.58 -18.12
N VAL A 58 -14.08 -18.56 -18.44
CA VAL A 58 -13.55 -19.16 -19.67
C VAL A 58 -13.80 -20.67 -19.69
N ASP A 59 -13.55 -21.36 -18.59
CA ASP A 59 -13.79 -22.80 -18.46
C ASP A 59 -15.30 -23.13 -18.62
N ALA A 60 -16.20 -22.33 -18.02
CA ALA A 60 -17.63 -22.50 -18.14
C ALA A 60 -18.14 -22.27 -19.57
N VAL A 61 -17.60 -21.26 -20.26
CA VAL A 61 -17.96 -20.97 -21.66
C VAL A 61 -17.48 -22.09 -22.58
N THR A 62 -16.25 -22.54 -22.45
CA THR A 62 -15.68 -23.62 -23.28
C THR A 62 -16.39 -24.95 -23.04
N ALA A 63 -16.69 -25.29 -21.80
CA ALA A 63 -17.49 -26.47 -21.46
C ALA A 63 -18.92 -26.34 -21.99
N GLY A 64 -19.53 -25.17 -21.91
CA GLY A 64 -20.88 -24.91 -22.40
C GLY A 64 -21.04 -25.01 -23.91
N LEU A 65 -19.99 -24.71 -24.67
CA LEU A 65 -20.01 -24.91 -26.13
C LEU A 65 -20.05 -26.38 -26.53
N ALA A 66 -19.47 -27.26 -25.71
CA ALA A 66 -19.45 -28.72 -25.94
C ALA A 66 -20.66 -29.46 -25.31
N ALA A 67 -21.45 -28.79 -24.46
CA ALA A 67 -22.55 -29.42 -23.75
C ALA A 67 -23.80 -29.56 -24.62
N PRO A 68 -24.51 -30.68 -24.52
CA PRO A 68 -25.79 -30.87 -25.22
C PRO A 68 -26.91 -29.97 -24.66
N GLU A 69 -26.85 -29.62 -23.39
CA GLU A 69 -27.81 -28.77 -22.71
C GLU A 69 -27.24 -27.38 -22.46
N LYS A 70 -27.57 -26.42 -23.34
CA LYS A 70 -27.03 -25.05 -23.31
C LYS A 70 -27.61 -24.21 -22.18
N ALA A 71 -28.81 -24.48 -21.67
CA ALA A 71 -29.48 -23.65 -20.68
C ALA A 71 -28.73 -23.63 -19.33
N GLY A 72 -28.23 -24.79 -18.88
CA GLY A 72 -27.45 -24.91 -17.65
C GLY A 72 -26.13 -24.19 -17.71
N ALA A 73 -25.41 -24.32 -18.83
CA ALA A 73 -24.12 -23.65 -19.07
C ALA A 73 -24.24 -22.11 -19.11
N ILE A 74 -25.31 -21.61 -19.76
CA ILE A 74 -25.57 -20.15 -19.80
C ILE A 74 -25.84 -19.62 -18.37
N ARG A 75 -26.68 -20.33 -17.60
CA ARG A 75 -26.98 -19.92 -16.22
C ARG A 75 -25.71 -19.85 -15.35
N GLN A 76 -24.84 -20.85 -15.45
CA GLN A 76 -23.58 -20.89 -14.73
C GLN A 76 -22.68 -19.72 -15.13
N THR A 77 -22.52 -19.45 -16.42
CA THR A 77 -21.72 -18.34 -16.93
C THR A 77 -22.26 -16.99 -16.46
N VAL A 78 -23.58 -16.78 -16.52
CA VAL A 78 -24.20 -15.53 -16.04
C VAL A 78 -23.98 -15.34 -14.54
N LEU A 79 -24.07 -16.41 -13.75
CA LEU A 79 -23.80 -16.37 -12.30
C LEU A 79 -22.34 -15.98 -12.00
N LEU A 80 -21.37 -16.55 -12.73
CA LEU A 80 -19.95 -16.22 -12.57
C LEU A 80 -19.65 -14.77 -12.98
N VAL A 81 -20.27 -14.27 -14.05
CA VAL A 81 -20.14 -12.87 -14.46
C VAL A 81 -20.75 -11.92 -13.43
N ALA A 82 -21.93 -12.25 -12.89
CA ALA A 82 -22.54 -11.48 -11.81
C ALA A 82 -21.66 -11.46 -10.54
N LEU A 83 -21.07 -12.60 -10.19
CA LEU A 83 -20.15 -12.71 -9.06
C LEU A 83 -18.89 -11.87 -9.30
N MET A 84 -18.34 -11.89 -10.51
CA MET A 84 -17.21 -11.05 -10.88
C MET A 84 -17.54 -9.56 -10.75
N GLY A 85 -18.72 -9.14 -11.18
CA GLY A 85 -19.22 -7.78 -10.97
C GLY A 85 -19.31 -7.39 -9.49
N ALA A 86 -19.86 -8.28 -8.66
CA ALA A 86 -19.95 -8.07 -7.21
C ALA A 86 -18.56 -7.94 -6.56
N VAL A 87 -17.62 -8.82 -6.90
CA VAL A 87 -16.22 -8.76 -6.41
C VAL A 87 -15.54 -7.46 -6.84
N THR A 88 -15.78 -7.01 -8.07
CA THR A 88 -15.24 -5.74 -8.56
C THR A 88 -15.79 -4.56 -7.77
N LEU A 89 -17.09 -4.51 -7.50
CA LEU A 89 -17.70 -3.47 -6.66
C LEU A 89 -17.13 -3.46 -5.24
N VAL A 90 -17.00 -4.63 -4.61
CA VAL A 90 -16.37 -4.76 -3.29
C VAL A 90 -14.91 -4.26 -3.32
N SER A 91 -14.18 -4.56 -4.39
CA SER A 91 -12.79 -4.11 -4.55
C SER A 91 -12.70 -2.57 -4.64
N ILE A 92 -13.63 -1.94 -5.35
CA ILE A 92 -13.71 -0.47 -5.44
C ILE A 92 -14.02 0.13 -4.07
N LEU A 93 -14.97 -0.43 -3.33
CA LEU A 93 -15.32 0.04 -1.99
C LEU A 93 -14.13 -0.06 -1.02
N ILE A 94 -13.43 -1.20 -1.03
CA ILE A 94 -12.24 -1.39 -0.18
C ILE A 94 -11.14 -0.38 -0.53
N ARG A 95 -10.91 -0.10 -1.82
CA ARG A 95 -9.95 0.92 -2.24
C ARG A 95 -10.37 2.32 -1.78
N SER A 96 -11.64 2.66 -1.88
CA SER A 96 -12.16 3.95 -1.42
C SER A 96 -11.99 4.12 0.09
N ILE A 97 -12.36 3.08 0.87
CA ILE A 97 -12.18 3.07 2.32
C ILE A 97 -10.69 3.19 2.69
N ALA A 98 -9.81 2.47 1.99
CA ALA A 98 -8.38 2.54 2.23
C ALA A 98 -7.81 3.94 1.93
N GLY A 99 -8.31 4.61 0.90
CA GLY A 99 -7.98 6.01 0.61
C GLY A 99 -8.34 6.93 1.77
N LEU A 100 -9.57 6.84 2.27
CA LEU A 100 -10.05 7.63 3.41
C LEU A 100 -9.26 7.34 4.69
N VAL A 101 -8.99 6.08 4.98
CA VAL A 101 -8.17 5.67 6.14
C VAL A 101 -6.74 6.21 6.03
N GLY A 102 -6.15 6.14 4.83
CA GLY A 102 -4.81 6.67 4.57
C GLY A 102 -4.74 8.19 4.74
N GLU A 103 -5.75 8.92 4.28
CA GLU A 103 -5.87 10.36 4.44
C GLU A 103 -6.04 10.75 5.92
N ALA A 104 -6.94 10.08 6.64
CA ALA A 104 -7.14 10.31 8.08
C ALA A 104 -5.88 9.98 8.89
N GLN A 105 -5.15 8.92 8.54
CA GLN A 105 -3.85 8.61 9.13
C GLN A 105 -2.84 9.72 8.85
N GLY A 106 -2.76 10.17 7.60
CA GLY A 106 -1.87 11.26 7.19
C GLY A 106 -2.13 12.54 7.97
N GLN A 107 -3.40 12.91 8.13
CA GLN A 107 -3.80 14.09 8.90
C GLN A 107 -3.40 13.96 10.38
N ALA A 108 -3.69 12.83 11.02
CA ALA A 108 -3.34 12.60 12.42
C ALA A 108 -1.82 12.66 12.67
N VAL A 109 -1.01 12.19 11.72
CA VAL A 109 0.47 12.30 11.79
C VAL A 109 0.93 13.74 11.61
N THR A 110 0.31 14.47 10.68
CA THR A 110 0.60 15.89 10.42
C THR A 110 0.28 16.75 11.64
N ASP A 111 -0.89 16.55 12.24
CA ASP A 111 -1.33 17.28 13.44
C ASP A 111 -0.37 17.02 14.62
N HIS A 112 -0.03 15.75 14.87
CA HIS A 112 0.92 15.41 15.93
C HIS A 112 2.31 16.02 15.70
N MET A 113 2.80 16.05 14.45
CA MET A 113 4.08 16.69 14.12
C MET A 113 4.01 18.20 14.33
N SER A 114 2.89 18.84 13.98
CA SER A 114 2.68 20.26 14.19
C SER A 114 2.70 20.60 15.69
N ASP A 115 2.04 19.78 16.51
CA ASP A 115 2.05 19.94 17.97
C ASP A 115 3.48 19.84 18.55
N VAL A 116 4.26 18.87 18.10
CA VAL A 116 5.67 18.70 18.51
C VAL A 116 6.50 19.91 18.10
N LEU A 117 6.29 20.43 16.88
CA LEU A 117 7.01 21.62 16.39
C LEU A 117 6.63 22.87 17.18
N HIS A 118 5.34 23.05 17.47
CA HIS A 118 4.87 24.20 18.27
C HIS A 118 5.42 24.14 19.70
N ALA A 119 5.34 22.96 20.35
CA ALA A 119 5.92 22.78 21.68
C ALA A 119 7.42 23.13 21.71
N LYS A 120 8.17 22.66 20.71
CA LYS A 120 9.62 22.97 20.61
C LYS A 120 9.89 24.42 20.29
N SER A 121 9.04 25.08 19.51
CA SER A 121 9.20 26.51 19.22
C SER A 121 9.03 27.38 20.47
N ILE A 122 8.16 27.01 21.42
CA ILE A 122 7.95 27.73 22.66
C ILE A 122 9.11 27.55 23.65
N GLU A 123 9.81 26.41 23.60
CA GLU A 123 10.96 26.12 24.46
C GLU A 123 12.24 26.87 24.07
N VAL A 124 12.29 27.47 22.90
CA VAL A 124 13.49 28.15 22.37
C VAL A 124 13.54 29.59 22.86
N ASP A 125 14.70 30.05 23.34
CA ASP A 125 14.93 31.40 23.80
C ASP A 125 14.69 32.47 22.72
N LEU A 126 14.21 33.63 23.11
CA LEU A 126 13.85 34.74 22.22
C LEU A 126 15.02 35.21 21.33
N GLU A 127 16.26 35.07 21.81
CA GLU A 127 17.50 35.43 21.09
C GLU A 127 17.62 34.67 19.75
N TYR A 128 17.16 33.40 19.71
CA TYR A 128 17.17 32.60 18.47
C TYR A 128 16.21 33.12 17.40
N TYR A 129 15.06 33.71 17.83
CA TYR A 129 14.07 34.25 16.89
C TYR A 129 14.57 35.50 16.14
N GLU A 130 15.56 36.20 16.66
CA GLU A 130 16.21 37.33 15.99
C GLU A 130 17.21 36.90 14.92
N SER A 131 17.57 35.60 14.91
CA SER A 131 18.51 35.04 13.95
C SER A 131 17.78 34.65 12.64
N ALA A 132 18.21 35.24 11.51
CA ALA A 132 17.68 34.93 10.18
C ALA A 132 17.83 33.41 9.83
N GLN A 133 18.93 32.81 10.28
CA GLN A 133 19.22 31.39 10.05
C GLN A 133 18.27 30.47 10.82
N TYR A 134 17.88 30.84 12.04
CA TYR A 134 16.89 30.10 12.82
C TYR A 134 15.52 30.21 12.18
N TYR A 135 15.10 31.40 11.75
CA TYR A 135 13.83 31.62 11.08
C TYR A 135 13.71 30.78 9.81
N ASP A 136 14.74 30.72 8.99
CA ASP A 136 14.77 29.92 7.76
C ASP A 136 14.67 28.43 8.08
N THR A 137 15.36 27.96 9.11
CA THR A 137 15.35 26.57 9.57
C THR A 137 13.97 26.17 10.11
N LEU A 138 13.36 27.03 10.96
CA LEU A 138 12.04 26.82 11.51
C LEU A 138 10.98 26.79 10.41
N HIS A 139 11.04 27.74 9.48
CA HIS A 139 10.10 27.81 8.36
C HIS A 139 10.18 26.59 7.43
N ARG A 140 11.38 26.09 7.18
CA ARG A 140 11.61 24.86 6.44
C ARG A 140 11.11 23.64 7.20
N ALA A 141 11.34 23.56 8.51
CA ALA A 141 10.83 22.50 9.36
C ALA A 141 9.31 22.49 9.38
N GLN A 142 8.65 23.63 9.53
CA GLN A 142 7.19 23.74 9.50
C GLN A 142 6.57 23.31 8.17
N ARG A 143 7.25 23.57 7.05
CA ARG A 143 6.76 23.20 5.72
C ARG A 143 6.99 21.73 5.37
N GLU A 144 8.11 21.15 5.76
CA GLU A 144 8.52 19.84 5.27
C GLU A 144 8.30 18.71 6.28
N ALA A 145 8.52 18.98 7.58
CA ALA A 145 8.48 17.94 8.60
C ALA A 145 7.11 17.26 8.77
N PRO A 146 5.97 17.95 8.66
CA PRO A 146 4.66 17.31 8.83
C PRO A 146 4.36 16.22 7.78
N PHE A 147 4.83 16.39 6.55
CA PHE A 147 4.47 15.51 5.44
C PHE A 147 5.49 14.39 5.18
N ARG A 148 6.76 14.58 5.53
CA ARG A 148 7.82 13.59 5.25
C ARG A 148 7.56 12.21 5.85
N PRO A 149 7.15 12.04 7.12
CA PRO A 149 6.89 10.73 7.70
C PRO A 149 5.77 9.99 6.97
N THR A 150 4.69 10.69 6.64
CA THR A 150 3.53 10.12 5.95
C THR A 150 3.88 9.66 4.53
N HIS A 151 4.63 10.45 3.78
CA HIS A 151 5.09 10.05 2.45
C HIS A 151 5.99 8.82 2.47
N LEU A 152 6.90 8.70 3.44
CA LEU A 152 7.75 7.53 3.61
C LEU A 152 6.93 6.28 3.93
N VAL A 153 5.99 6.37 4.86
CA VAL A 153 5.15 5.24 5.26
C VAL A 153 4.23 4.80 4.11
N ASN A 154 3.60 5.74 3.41
CA ASN A 154 2.76 5.43 2.25
C ASN A 154 3.57 4.80 1.10
N GLY A 155 4.77 5.28 0.84
CA GLY A 155 5.67 4.69 -0.15
C GLY A 155 6.04 3.24 0.21
N LEU A 156 6.37 2.96 1.47
CA LEU A 156 6.65 1.60 1.94
C LEU A 156 5.40 0.70 1.87
N ALA A 157 4.24 1.23 2.26
CA ALA A 157 2.98 0.52 2.17
C ALA A 157 2.69 0.10 0.72
N GLN A 158 2.91 0.99 -0.24
CA GLN A 158 2.72 0.72 -1.66
C GLN A 158 3.69 -0.33 -2.20
N ILE A 159 4.97 -0.29 -1.79
CA ILE A 159 5.94 -1.34 -2.13
C ILE A 159 5.51 -2.69 -1.54
N GLY A 160 5.07 -2.70 -0.28
CA GLY A 160 4.56 -3.90 0.38
C GLY A 160 3.34 -4.49 -0.34
N GLN A 161 2.37 -3.65 -0.69
CA GLN A 161 1.17 -4.04 -1.44
C GLN A 161 1.53 -4.62 -2.82
N ASN A 162 2.41 -3.94 -3.56
CA ASN A 162 2.86 -4.42 -4.87
C ASN A 162 3.61 -5.76 -4.73
N GLY A 163 4.44 -5.92 -3.69
CA GLY A 163 5.13 -7.17 -3.39
C GLY A 163 4.15 -8.32 -3.10
N ILE A 164 3.14 -8.09 -2.26
CA ILE A 164 2.09 -9.07 -1.97
C ILE A 164 1.34 -9.44 -3.25
N SER A 165 0.95 -8.46 -4.07
CA SER A 165 0.25 -8.69 -5.33
C SER A 165 1.10 -9.49 -6.32
N LEU A 166 2.39 -9.19 -6.44
CA LEU A 166 3.31 -9.93 -7.30
C LEU A 166 3.46 -11.39 -6.87
N LEU A 167 3.68 -11.64 -5.56
CA LEU A 167 3.79 -12.99 -5.02
C LEU A 167 2.49 -13.78 -5.22
N ALA A 168 1.37 -13.12 -5.02
CA ALA A 168 0.05 -13.70 -5.18
C ALA A 168 -0.24 -14.04 -6.65
N MET A 169 0.10 -13.16 -7.60
CA MET A 169 -0.01 -13.41 -9.05
C MET A 169 0.94 -14.53 -9.50
N ALA A 170 2.19 -14.53 -9.01
CA ALA A 170 3.15 -15.60 -9.30
C ALA A 170 2.64 -16.95 -8.80
N GLY A 171 2.13 -17.02 -7.57
CA GLY A 171 1.53 -18.24 -7.02
C GLY A 171 0.33 -18.74 -7.83
N LEU A 172 -0.51 -17.84 -8.31
CA LEU A 172 -1.66 -18.17 -9.15
C LEU A 172 -1.20 -18.68 -10.54
N LEU A 173 -0.19 -18.08 -11.14
CA LEU A 173 0.41 -18.53 -12.41
C LEU A 173 1.01 -19.93 -12.29
N ILE A 174 1.74 -20.21 -11.21
CA ILE A 174 2.30 -21.54 -10.93
C ILE A 174 1.20 -22.58 -10.76
N SER A 175 0.09 -22.19 -10.11
CA SER A 175 -1.08 -23.06 -9.92
C SER A 175 -1.79 -23.40 -11.24
N PHE A 176 -1.73 -22.54 -12.25
CA PHE A 176 -2.38 -22.78 -13.55
C PHE A 176 -1.49 -23.59 -14.49
N ASN A 177 -0.26 -23.22 -14.64
CA ASN A 177 0.70 -23.94 -15.49
C ASN A 177 2.14 -23.57 -15.11
N TRP A 178 2.83 -24.46 -14.44
CA TRP A 178 4.19 -24.25 -13.98
C TRP A 178 5.20 -23.99 -15.12
N ILE A 179 4.93 -24.53 -16.33
CA ILE A 179 5.77 -24.32 -17.51
C ILE A 179 5.66 -22.89 -18.00
N LEU A 180 4.46 -22.32 -18.07
CA LEU A 180 4.25 -20.91 -18.43
C LEU A 180 4.84 -19.95 -17.38
N ALA A 181 4.75 -20.31 -16.09
CA ALA A 181 5.39 -19.55 -15.03
C ALA A 181 6.91 -19.54 -15.18
N ALA A 182 7.53 -20.67 -15.52
CA ALA A 182 8.97 -20.76 -15.74
C ALA A 182 9.44 -19.94 -16.95
N ILE A 183 8.69 -19.91 -18.05
CA ILE A 183 9.01 -19.12 -19.25
C ILE A 183 8.92 -17.60 -18.98
N LEU A 184 7.99 -17.16 -18.11
CA LEU A 184 7.82 -15.74 -17.77
C LEU A 184 8.88 -15.23 -16.78
N PHE A 185 9.53 -16.12 -16.04
CA PHE A 185 10.59 -15.78 -15.06
C PHE A 185 12.00 -15.81 -15.65
N VAL A 186 12.16 -16.29 -16.88
CA VAL A 186 13.43 -16.29 -17.64
C VAL A 186 13.49 -15.08 -18.56
#